data_c3932dd66a1994165c884344f0b0cb7c
#
_entry.id   c3932dd66a1994165c884344f0b0cb7c
#
_cell.length_a   1.000
_cell.length_b   1.000
_cell.length_c   1.000
_cell.angle_alpha   90.00
_cell.angle_beta   90.00
_cell.angle_gamma   90.00
#
_symmetry.space_group_name_H-M   'P 1'
#
loop_
_entity.id
_entity.type
_entity.pdbx_description
1 polymer ?
#
loop_
_entity_poly.entity_id
_entity_poly.type
_entity_poly.pdbx_seq_one_letter_code
_entity_poly.pdbx_strand_id
1 'polypeptide(L)'
;MDQHNLKNEITIIIVLYREDYNLLYKTLDKIRDFRKIIIDNSNNEELKNEVEANFKIEKYILNKKNIGFSSGYNQGVKLCKTDFLLILNPDCIIDNESIIKLYEKLINNKDCFLTTSTSYNENNELTYTGGLLPENGEKDHPIKLEGDICIENTLGACMLLKKKDFIEIGLFNEIFFIFFSDDNLCREIKRKNKHIIQVFDSKCVHTHGVSKVKNIFEKIYLREHYYLLDKFHYFHKSNKHKDKMNNIVDKKNNYLIKIFLSLITMRFKKVIYYFARYTAILKFKHFLKKN
;
A
#
# COMPACT_ATOMS: atom_id res chain seq x y z
N MET A 1 -18.94 -3.50 -24.45
CA MET A 1 -18.41 -2.13 -24.23
C MET A 1 -17.12 -2.01 -25.00
N ASP A 2 -16.93 -0.94 -25.75
CA ASP A 2 -15.72 -0.77 -26.56
C ASP A 2 -14.53 -0.57 -25.60
N GLN A 3 -13.46 -1.36 -25.77
CA GLN A 3 -12.24 -1.31 -24.93
C GLN A 3 -11.63 0.11 -24.86
N HIS A 4 -11.85 0.91 -25.92
CA HIS A 4 -11.37 2.30 -25.96
C HIS A 4 -12.13 3.20 -24.97
N ASN A 5 -13.43 3.01 -24.80
CA ASN A 5 -14.24 3.78 -23.83
C ASN A 5 -13.89 3.43 -22.38
N LEU A 6 -13.58 2.17 -22.10
CA LEU A 6 -13.27 1.67 -20.76
C LEU A 6 -12.01 2.31 -20.18
N LYS A 7 -10.98 2.55 -21.00
CA LYS A 7 -9.74 3.21 -20.58
C LYS A 7 -9.97 4.66 -20.12
N ASN A 8 -11.05 5.29 -20.54
CA ASN A 8 -11.45 6.64 -20.13
C ASN A 8 -12.24 6.66 -18.82
N GLU A 9 -12.78 5.53 -18.38
CA GLU A 9 -13.57 5.39 -17.15
C GLU A 9 -12.73 5.06 -15.91
N ILE A 10 -11.46 4.68 -16.12
CA ILE A 10 -10.55 4.28 -15.04
C ILE A 10 -9.42 5.32 -14.93
N THR A 11 -9.20 5.82 -13.73
CA THR A 11 -8.01 6.61 -13.39
C THR A 11 -7.06 5.77 -12.54
N ILE A 12 -5.81 5.66 -12.95
CA ILE A 12 -4.74 5.00 -12.20
C ILE A 12 -4.08 6.03 -11.28
N ILE A 13 -4.04 5.74 -9.99
CA ILE A 13 -3.40 6.59 -8.99
C ILE A 13 -2.11 5.89 -8.54
N ILE A 14 -1.00 6.62 -8.60
CA ILE A 14 0.34 6.14 -8.20
C ILE A 14 0.90 7.10 -7.16
N VAL A 15 1.40 6.56 -6.05
CA VAL A 15 2.09 7.33 -5.01
C VAL A 15 3.57 6.98 -5.03
N LEU A 16 4.42 7.99 -5.19
CA LEU A 16 5.88 7.86 -5.29
C LEU A 16 6.57 8.29 -3.99
N TYR A 17 7.62 7.58 -3.62
CA TYR A 17 8.59 8.03 -2.63
C TYR A 17 9.99 7.46 -2.90
N ARG A 18 10.82 8.23 -3.62
CA ARG A 18 12.21 7.84 -3.97
C ARG A 18 12.28 6.49 -4.68
N GLU A 19 11.46 6.34 -5.71
CA GLU A 19 11.33 5.10 -6.46
C GLU A 19 12.52 4.84 -7.41
N ASP A 20 12.60 3.60 -7.89
CA ASP A 20 13.44 3.25 -9.03
C ASP A 20 12.81 3.79 -10.32
N TYR A 21 13.45 4.74 -10.99
CA TYR A 21 12.93 5.38 -12.20
C TYR A 21 12.72 4.36 -13.34
N ASN A 22 13.65 3.41 -13.49
CA ASN A 22 13.52 2.39 -14.55
C ASN A 22 12.26 1.53 -14.34
N LEU A 23 11.95 1.20 -13.08
CA LEU A 23 10.79 0.43 -12.75
C LEU A 23 9.50 1.24 -12.91
N LEU A 24 9.51 2.48 -12.45
CA LEU A 24 8.39 3.42 -12.66
C LEU A 24 8.09 3.57 -14.16
N TYR A 25 9.12 3.74 -15.01
CA TYR A 25 8.91 3.87 -16.46
C TYR A 25 8.35 2.61 -17.08
N LYS A 26 8.81 1.42 -16.68
CA LYS A 26 8.22 0.14 -17.11
C LYS A 26 6.73 0.06 -16.74
N THR A 27 6.37 0.49 -15.53
CA THR A 27 4.97 0.53 -15.08
C THR A 27 4.16 1.51 -15.93
N LEU A 28 4.65 2.75 -16.12
CA LEU A 28 3.96 3.78 -16.91
C LEU A 28 3.80 3.40 -18.38
N ASP A 29 4.77 2.70 -18.95
CA ASP A 29 4.70 2.19 -20.33
C ASP A 29 3.55 1.21 -20.53
N LYS A 30 3.32 0.32 -19.60
CA LYS A 30 2.24 -0.68 -19.67
C LYS A 30 0.84 -0.08 -19.55
N ILE A 31 0.73 1.09 -18.92
CA ILE A 31 -0.54 1.77 -18.66
C ILE A 31 -0.68 3.09 -19.45
N ARG A 32 0.02 3.23 -20.60
CA ARG A 32 0.08 4.49 -21.37
C ARG A 32 -1.31 5.05 -21.71
N ASP A 33 -2.25 4.19 -22.01
CA ASP A 33 -3.57 4.55 -22.51
C ASP A 33 -4.54 5.02 -21.42
N PHE A 34 -4.26 4.74 -20.15
CA PHE A 34 -5.13 5.11 -19.04
C PHE A 34 -4.85 6.54 -18.54
N ARG A 35 -5.86 7.15 -17.92
CA ARG A 35 -5.69 8.38 -17.13
C ARG A 35 -4.82 8.08 -15.91
N LYS A 36 -3.87 8.98 -15.63
CA LYS A 36 -2.92 8.80 -14.53
C LYS A 36 -2.87 10.03 -13.64
N ILE A 37 -2.93 9.80 -12.32
CA ILE A 37 -2.66 10.80 -11.29
C ILE A 37 -1.45 10.30 -10.50
N ILE A 38 -0.42 11.13 -10.42
CA ILE A 38 0.81 10.83 -9.66
C ILE A 38 0.90 11.76 -8.46
N ILE A 39 1.13 11.19 -7.29
CA ILE A 39 1.38 11.90 -6.04
C ILE A 39 2.81 11.61 -5.61
N ASP A 40 3.69 12.57 -5.73
CA ASP A 40 5.10 12.42 -5.40
C ASP A 40 5.40 12.99 -4.01
N ASN A 41 5.70 12.09 -3.10
CA ASN A 41 6.10 12.38 -1.72
C ASN A 41 7.62 12.68 -1.58
N SER A 42 8.37 12.67 -2.69
CA SER A 42 9.81 12.95 -2.71
C SER A 42 10.15 14.42 -2.99
N ASN A 43 9.16 15.21 -3.43
CA ASN A 43 9.35 16.59 -3.89
C ASN A 43 10.43 16.69 -5.00
N ASN A 44 10.35 15.81 -6.00
CA ASN A 44 11.35 15.70 -7.06
C ASN A 44 10.86 16.33 -8.37
N GLU A 45 11.22 17.58 -8.58
CA GLU A 45 10.88 18.36 -9.80
C GLU A 45 11.49 17.77 -11.07
N GLU A 46 12.71 17.23 -11.00
CA GLU A 46 13.40 16.63 -12.13
C GLU A 46 12.62 15.41 -12.64
N LEU A 47 12.26 14.49 -11.73
CA LEU A 47 11.44 13.32 -12.08
C LEU A 47 10.08 13.73 -12.65
N LYS A 48 9.44 14.76 -12.07
CA LYS A 48 8.18 15.27 -12.59
C LYS A 48 8.31 15.70 -14.04
N ASN A 49 9.32 16.55 -14.34
CA ASN A 49 9.53 17.07 -15.68
C ASN A 49 9.81 15.94 -16.69
N GLU A 50 10.63 14.94 -16.30
CA GLU A 50 10.91 13.78 -17.14
C GLU A 50 9.64 12.92 -17.40
N VAL A 51 8.85 12.68 -16.37
CA VAL A 51 7.61 11.88 -16.51
C VAL A 51 6.60 12.61 -17.38
N GLU A 52 6.36 13.90 -17.16
CA GLU A 52 5.41 14.70 -17.96
C GLU A 52 5.88 14.89 -19.42
N ALA A 53 7.17 14.86 -19.69
CA ALA A 53 7.71 14.92 -21.06
C ALA A 53 7.48 13.60 -21.83
N ASN A 54 7.45 12.44 -21.16
CA ASN A 54 7.39 11.12 -21.79
C ASN A 54 6.01 10.45 -21.71
N PHE A 55 5.16 10.88 -20.78
CA PHE A 55 3.87 10.25 -20.51
C PHE A 55 2.76 11.29 -20.36
N LYS A 56 1.57 10.96 -20.88
CA LYS A 56 0.39 11.77 -20.63
C LYS A 56 -0.10 11.55 -19.19
N ILE A 57 0.14 12.53 -18.33
CA ILE A 57 -0.28 12.55 -16.92
C ILE A 57 -1.41 13.58 -16.74
N GLU A 58 -2.54 13.16 -16.15
CA GLU A 58 -3.66 14.08 -15.91
C GLU A 58 -3.35 15.07 -14.78
N LYS A 59 -2.69 14.60 -13.73
CA LYS A 59 -2.21 15.42 -12.60
C LYS A 59 -0.94 14.83 -12.02
N TYR A 60 0.07 15.66 -11.83
CA TYR A 60 1.28 15.32 -11.07
C TYR A 60 1.42 16.30 -9.89
N ILE A 61 1.35 15.78 -8.67
CA ILE A 61 1.39 16.59 -7.45
C ILE A 61 2.70 16.32 -6.71
N LEU A 62 3.45 17.38 -6.44
CA LEU A 62 4.66 17.36 -5.62
C LEU A 62 4.30 17.73 -4.18
N ASN A 63 4.45 16.80 -3.26
CA ASN A 63 4.30 17.06 -1.84
C ASN A 63 5.63 17.53 -1.25
N LYS A 64 5.61 18.63 -0.50
CA LYS A 64 6.82 19.20 0.15
C LYS A 64 7.48 18.24 1.14
N LYS A 65 6.76 17.21 1.60
CA LYS A 65 7.24 16.17 2.52
C LYS A 65 6.51 14.86 2.25
N ASN A 66 7.10 13.75 2.69
CA ASN A 66 6.42 12.46 2.65
C ASN A 66 5.21 12.46 3.58
N ILE A 67 4.01 12.34 3.01
CA ILE A 67 2.73 12.26 3.72
C ILE A 67 2.25 10.82 3.91
N GLY A 68 3.00 9.84 3.44
CA GLY A 68 2.71 8.41 3.54
C GLY A 68 1.81 7.87 2.43
N PHE A 69 1.54 6.58 2.53
CA PHE A 69 0.73 5.82 1.58
C PHE A 69 -0.74 6.25 1.61
N SER A 70 -1.40 6.13 2.76
CA SER A 70 -2.83 6.42 2.91
C SER A 70 -3.21 7.83 2.48
N SER A 71 -2.52 8.84 3.01
CA SER A 71 -2.79 10.25 2.65
C SER A 71 -2.46 10.55 1.20
N GLY A 72 -1.41 9.92 0.65
CA GLY A 72 -1.04 10.08 -0.76
C GLY A 72 -2.14 9.58 -1.70
N TYR A 73 -2.63 8.35 -1.49
CA TYR A 73 -3.72 7.81 -2.30
C TYR A 73 -5.02 8.60 -2.11
N ASN A 74 -5.38 8.97 -0.89
CA ASN A 74 -6.55 9.79 -0.62
C ASN A 74 -6.48 11.15 -1.33
N GLN A 75 -5.30 11.76 -1.41
CA GLN A 75 -5.07 12.99 -2.19
C GLN A 75 -5.35 12.76 -3.68
N GLY A 76 -4.87 11.65 -4.25
CA GLY A 76 -5.13 11.27 -5.63
C GLY A 76 -6.61 11.01 -5.91
N VAL A 77 -7.32 10.32 -5.01
CA VAL A 77 -8.76 10.04 -5.13
C VAL A 77 -9.59 11.33 -5.19
N LYS A 78 -9.24 12.34 -4.40
CA LYS A 78 -9.92 13.65 -4.42
C LYS A 78 -9.78 14.37 -5.77
N LEU A 79 -8.72 14.09 -6.52
CA LEU A 79 -8.45 14.67 -7.84
C LEU A 79 -9.02 13.83 -8.99
N CYS A 80 -9.35 12.57 -8.73
CA CYS A 80 -9.89 11.64 -9.70
C CYS A 80 -11.29 12.08 -10.17
N LYS A 81 -11.53 12.09 -11.50
CA LYS A 81 -12.81 12.48 -12.09
C LYS A 81 -13.64 11.30 -12.59
N THR A 82 -13.03 10.11 -12.67
CA THR A 82 -13.69 8.90 -13.18
C THR A 82 -14.39 8.14 -12.05
N ASP A 83 -15.34 7.27 -12.42
CA ASP A 83 -16.10 6.45 -11.48
C ASP A 83 -15.30 5.27 -10.93
N PHE A 84 -14.29 4.82 -11.68
CA PHE A 84 -13.40 3.73 -11.27
C PHE A 84 -11.98 4.25 -11.07
N LEU A 85 -11.31 3.68 -10.10
CA LEU A 85 -9.91 3.98 -9.85
C LEU A 85 -9.12 2.69 -9.60
N LEU A 86 -7.89 2.68 -10.12
CA LEU A 86 -6.91 1.66 -9.85
C LEU A 86 -5.82 2.25 -8.95
N ILE A 87 -5.71 1.76 -7.73
CA ILE A 87 -4.57 1.98 -6.85
C ILE A 87 -3.46 1.09 -7.36
N LEU A 88 -2.34 1.68 -7.75
CA LEU A 88 -1.22 0.95 -8.32
C LEU A 88 0.10 1.42 -7.72
N ASN A 89 0.89 0.49 -7.19
CA ASN A 89 2.23 0.82 -6.75
C ASN A 89 3.15 1.09 -7.96
N PRO A 90 4.16 1.98 -7.81
CA PRO A 90 5.08 2.31 -8.90
C PRO A 90 5.96 1.13 -9.36
N ASP A 91 6.07 0.10 -8.53
CA ASP A 91 6.81 -1.14 -8.76
C ASP A 91 5.89 -2.35 -9.06
N CYS A 92 4.65 -2.08 -9.46
CA CYS A 92 3.66 -3.08 -9.84
C CYS A 92 3.32 -2.95 -11.34
N ILE A 93 3.88 -3.83 -12.15
CA ILE A 93 3.69 -3.86 -13.60
C ILE A 93 2.45 -4.67 -13.93
N ILE A 94 1.47 -4.05 -14.57
CA ILE A 94 0.22 -4.68 -15.02
C ILE A 94 -0.08 -4.23 -16.45
N ASP A 95 -0.63 -5.11 -17.27
CA ASP A 95 -1.02 -4.78 -18.64
C ASP A 95 -2.49 -4.37 -18.77
N ASN A 96 -2.84 -3.81 -19.93
CA ASN A 96 -4.18 -3.33 -20.21
C ASN A 96 -5.24 -4.45 -20.13
N GLU A 97 -4.92 -5.65 -20.60
CA GLU A 97 -5.86 -6.78 -20.59
C GLU A 97 -6.18 -7.22 -19.15
N SER A 98 -5.17 -7.28 -18.31
CA SER A 98 -5.33 -7.57 -16.87
C SER A 98 -6.21 -6.54 -16.16
N ILE A 99 -6.05 -5.24 -16.47
CA ILE A 99 -6.91 -4.17 -15.90
C ILE A 99 -8.37 -4.33 -16.38
N ILE A 100 -8.58 -4.68 -17.64
CA ILE A 100 -9.92 -4.93 -18.19
C ILE A 100 -10.59 -6.09 -17.45
N LYS A 101 -9.88 -7.20 -17.23
CA LYS A 101 -10.40 -8.35 -16.45
C LYS A 101 -10.80 -7.98 -15.03
N LEU A 102 -10.01 -7.12 -14.35
CA LEU A 102 -10.38 -6.59 -13.04
C LEU A 102 -11.69 -5.81 -13.09
N TYR A 103 -11.81 -4.92 -14.08
CA TYR A 103 -13.00 -4.10 -14.26
C TYR A 103 -14.26 -4.94 -14.53
N GLU A 104 -14.19 -5.87 -15.49
CA GLU A 104 -15.30 -6.75 -15.82
C GLU A 104 -15.77 -7.57 -14.62
N LYS A 105 -14.81 -8.10 -13.83
CA LYS A 105 -15.15 -8.82 -12.61
C LYS A 105 -15.84 -7.91 -11.59
N LEU A 106 -15.38 -6.68 -11.43
CA LEU A 106 -15.93 -5.72 -10.46
C LEU A 106 -17.37 -5.31 -10.82
N ILE A 107 -17.67 -5.06 -12.10
CA ILE A 107 -19.01 -4.60 -12.50
C ILE A 107 -20.03 -5.73 -12.54
N ASN A 108 -19.58 -6.96 -12.84
CA ASN A 108 -20.45 -8.12 -12.94
C ASN A 108 -20.81 -8.76 -11.59
N ASN A 109 -20.19 -8.28 -10.48
CA ASN A 109 -20.44 -8.81 -9.13
C ASN A 109 -20.90 -7.69 -8.20
N LYS A 110 -22.20 -7.63 -7.89
CA LYS A 110 -22.84 -6.56 -7.10
C LYS A 110 -22.25 -6.38 -5.70
N ASP A 111 -21.82 -7.47 -5.05
CA ASP A 111 -21.25 -7.44 -3.71
C ASP A 111 -19.73 -7.36 -3.68
N CYS A 112 -19.09 -7.31 -4.87
CA CYS A 112 -17.67 -7.06 -4.99
C CYS A 112 -17.39 -5.58 -4.75
N PHE A 113 -16.57 -5.30 -3.75
CA PHE A 113 -16.12 -3.95 -3.45
C PHE A 113 -14.85 -3.59 -4.24
N LEU A 114 -13.96 -4.57 -4.36
CA LEU A 114 -12.64 -4.39 -4.94
C LEU A 114 -12.18 -5.68 -5.62
N THR A 115 -11.50 -5.52 -6.75
CA THR A 115 -10.79 -6.60 -7.44
C THR A 115 -9.29 -6.36 -7.40
N THR A 116 -8.53 -7.45 -7.34
CA THR A 116 -7.06 -7.43 -7.35
C THR A 116 -6.52 -8.53 -8.27
N SER A 117 -5.31 -8.30 -8.80
CA SER A 117 -4.62 -9.25 -9.67
C SER A 117 -3.93 -10.35 -8.87
N THR A 118 -3.67 -11.47 -9.54
CA THR A 118 -2.70 -12.47 -9.09
C THR A 118 -1.29 -11.90 -9.25
N SER A 119 -0.51 -11.87 -8.17
CA SER A 119 0.81 -11.24 -8.14
C SER A 119 1.93 -12.25 -8.33
N TYR A 120 2.91 -11.88 -9.14
CA TYR A 120 4.11 -12.65 -9.43
C TYR A 120 5.36 -11.80 -9.16
N ASN A 121 6.49 -12.45 -8.93
CA ASN A 121 7.80 -11.81 -8.92
C ASN A 121 8.40 -11.75 -10.34
N GLU A 122 9.60 -11.14 -10.46
CA GLU A 122 10.30 -11.03 -11.75
C GLU A 122 10.69 -12.41 -12.37
N ASN A 123 10.76 -13.45 -11.57
CA ASN A 123 11.01 -14.82 -12.01
C ASN A 123 9.73 -15.57 -12.42
N ASN A 124 8.59 -14.88 -12.49
CA ASN A 124 7.27 -15.44 -12.75
C ASN A 124 6.80 -16.46 -11.70
N GLU A 125 7.29 -16.35 -10.46
CA GLU A 125 6.84 -17.13 -9.33
C GLU A 125 5.70 -16.40 -8.61
N LEU A 126 4.69 -17.15 -8.21
CA LEU A 126 3.54 -16.61 -7.46
C LEU A 126 4.01 -16.06 -6.11
N THR A 127 3.75 -14.79 -5.83
CA THR A 127 4.24 -14.13 -4.62
C THR A 127 3.17 -13.89 -3.57
N TYR A 128 1.94 -13.62 -3.99
CA TYR A 128 0.81 -13.40 -3.10
C TYR A 128 -0.49 -13.87 -3.75
N THR A 129 -1.19 -14.74 -3.09
CA THR A 129 -2.40 -15.40 -3.59
C THR A 129 -3.67 -15.05 -2.80
N GLY A 130 -3.62 -13.95 -2.04
CA GLY A 130 -4.63 -13.61 -1.08
C GLY A 130 -4.46 -14.35 0.25
N GLY A 131 -5.09 -13.86 1.29
CA GLY A 131 -4.94 -14.41 2.63
C GLY A 131 -6.03 -13.96 3.56
N LEU A 132 -5.81 -14.28 4.83
CA LEU A 132 -6.67 -13.88 5.92
C LEU A 132 -6.26 -12.48 6.43
N LEU A 133 -7.21 -11.78 7.06
CA LEU A 133 -6.87 -10.57 7.82
C LEU A 133 -5.83 -10.90 8.90
N PRO A 134 -4.91 -9.98 9.24
CA PRO A 134 -3.82 -10.23 10.19
C PRO A 134 -4.25 -10.73 11.58
N GLU A 135 -5.47 -10.44 11.98
CA GLU A 135 -6.07 -10.94 13.22
C GLU A 135 -6.55 -12.39 13.13
N ASN A 136 -6.78 -12.91 11.93
CA ASN A 136 -7.36 -14.24 11.69
C ASN A 136 -6.32 -15.30 11.32
N GLY A 137 -5.11 -14.91 10.90
CA GLY A 137 -4.08 -15.85 10.49
C GLY A 137 -2.89 -15.21 9.78
N GLU A 138 -2.15 -16.02 9.05
CA GLU A 138 -1.04 -15.54 8.22
C GLU A 138 -1.56 -14.99 6.90
N LYS A 139 -0.90 -13.92 6.40
CA LYS A 139 -1.25 -13.30 5.12
C LYS A 139 -0.98 -14.22 3.93
N ASP A 140 0.06 -15.01 4.03
CA ASP A 140 0.64 -15.77 2.92
C ASP A 140 0.32 -17.26 3.07
N HIS A 141 -0.89 -17.65 2.67
CA HIS A 141 -1.13 -19.07 2.43
C HIS A 141 -0.94 -19.36 0.95
N PRO A 142 0.01 -20.20 0.57
CA PRO A 142 0.13 -20.70 -0.80
C PRO A 142 -1.10 -21.56 -1.10
N ILE A 143 -2.10 -20.94 -1.73
CA ILE A 143 -3.27 -21.65 -2.25
C ILE A 143 -2.98 -21.96 -3.71
N LYS A 144 -3.21 -23.20 -4.13
CA LYS A 144 -3.21 -23.54 -5.55
C LYS A 144 -4.43 -22.85 -6.19
N LEU A 145 -4.16 -21.80 -6.98
CA LEU A 145 -5.19 -21.05 -7.66
C LEU A 145 -5.63 -21.82 -8.91
N GLU A 146 -6.92 -22.09 -9.02
CA GLU A 146 -7.55 -22.73 -10.18
C GLU A 146 -8.65 -21.85 -10.82
N GLY A 147 -8.84 -20.64 -10.27
CA GLY A 147 -9.84 -19.67 -10.74
C GLY A 147 -9.91 -18.47 -9.81
N ASP A 148 -10.90 -17.61 -10.01
CA ASP A 148 -11.15 -16.44 -9.18
C ASP A 148 -11.55 -16.86 -7.77
N ILE A 149 -11.02 -16.16 -6.76
CA ILE A 149 -11.31 -16.45 -5.36
C ILE A 149 -11.71 -15.21 -4.58
N CYS A 150 -12.63 -15.39 -3.62
CA CYS A 150 -12.90 -14.39 -2.60
C CYS A 150 -11.83 -14.48 -1.51
N ILE A 151 -11.24 -13.35 -1.16
CA ILE A 151 -10.17 -13.24 -0.16
C ILE A 151 -10.57 -12.27 0.93
N GLU A 152 -10.00 -12.42 2.14
CA GLU A 152 -10.22 -11.46 3.23
C GLU A 152 -9.27 -10.28 3.16
N ASN A 153 -8.11 -10.46 2.56
CA ASN A 153 -7.04 -9.47 2.57
C ASN A 153 -6.26 -9.47 1.25
N THR A 154 -5.80 -8.30 0.83
CA THR A 154 -4.95 -8.13 -0.35
C THR A 154 -3.88 -7.07 -0.09
N LEU A 155 -2.84 -7.07 -0.92
CA LEU A 155 -1.83 -6.03 -0.91
C LEU A 155 -2.34 -4.74 -1.56
N GLY A 156 -1.95 -3.59 -1.02
CA GLY A 156 -2.21 -2.28 -1.59
C GLY A 156 -1.47 -1.97 -2.90
N ALA A 157 -0.95 -3.00 -3.58
CA ALA A 157 -0.13 -2.84 -4.78
C ALA A 157 -0.94 -2.70 -6.06
N CYS A 158 -2.10 -3.39 -6.13
CA CYS A 158 -2.98 -3.37 -7.29
C CYS A 158 -4.44 -3.59 -6.84
N MET A 159 -5.22 -2.53 -6.74
CA MET A 159 -6.61 -2.57 -6.28
C MET A 159 -7.50 -1.75 -7.20
N LEU A 160 -8.40 -2.39 -7.96
CA LEU A 160 -9.43 -1.71 -8.74
C LEU A 160 -10.73 -1.66 -7.95
N LEU A 161 -11.32 -0.47 -7.84
CA LEU A 161 -12.54 -0.24 -7.08
C LEU A 161 -13.36 0.94 -7.62
N LYS A 162 -14.64 1.02 -7.18
CA LYS A 162 -15.51 2.15 -7.48
C LYS A 162 -15.17 3.32 -6.56
N LYS A 163 -14.93 4.50 -7.12
CA LYS A 163 -14.63 5.72 -6.37
C LYS A 163 -15.69 6.03 -5.32
N LYS A 164 -16.99 5.91 -5.70
CA LYS A 164 -18.12 6.17 -4.80
C LYS A 164 -18.05 5.28 -3.56
N ASP A 165 -17.91 3.97 -3.76
CA ASP A 165 -17.87 3.00 -2.65
C ASP A 165 -16.66 3.25 -1.74
N PHE A 166 -15.51 3.63 -2.33
CA PHE A 166 -14.31 3.95 -1.57
C PHE A 166 -14.45 5.22 -0.71
N ILE A 167 -15.15 6.24 -1.22
CA ILE A 167 -15.48 7.42 -0.44
C ILE A 167 -16.46 7.07 0.70
N GLU A 168 -17.49 6.28 0.42
CA GLU A 168 -18.51 5.87 1.40
C GLU A 168 -17.93 5.02 2.56
N ILE A 169 -16.88 4.23 2.31
CA ILE A 169 -16.21 3.46 3.38
C ILE A 169 -15.22 4.32 4.19
N GLY A 170 -14.96 5.56 3.76
CA GLY A 170 -14.09 6.52 4.44
C GLY A 170 -12.66 6.60 3.91
N LEU A 171 -12.41 6.07 2.70
CA LEU A 171 -11.09 6.04 2.08
C LEU A 171 -10.06 5.21 2.89
N PHE A 172 -8.77 5.38 2.63
CA PHE A 172 -7.75 4.86 3.54
C PHE A 172 -7.76 5.66 4.84
N ASN A 173 -7.62 4.97 5.96
CA ASN A 173 -7.47 5.65 7.25
C ASN A 173 -6.05 6.24 7.35
N GLU A 174 -5.96 7.57 7.37
CA GLU A 174 -4.68 8.32 7.35
C GLU A 174 -3.85 8.21 8.63
N ILE A 175 -4.35 7.51 9.66
CA ILE A 175 -3.55 7.16 10.83
C ILE A 175 -2.41 6.19 10.46
N PHE A 176 -2.62 5.38 9.42
CA PHE A 176 -1.62 4.47 8.87
C PHE A 176 -0.73 5.21 7.86
N PHE A 177 0.57 5.20 8.12
CA PHE A 177 1.49 5.95 7.27
C PHE A 177 1.95 5.12 6.04
N ILE A 178 2.31 3.84 6.25
CA ILE A 178 2.76 2.94 5.17
C ILE A 178 2.10 1.57 5.30
N PHE A 179 2.17 0.96 6.51
CA PHE A 179 1.78 -0.42 6.75
C PHE A 179 0.35 -0.51 7.25
N PHE A 180 -0.28 -1.66 7.08
CA PHE A 180 -1.65 -1.94 7.56
C PHE A 180 -2.75 -1.04 6.99
N SER A 181 -2.46 -0.19 6.00
CA SER A 181 -3.48 0.64 5.31
C SER A 181 -4.44 -0.23 4.53
N ASP A 182 -3.89 -1.13 3.73
CA ASP A 182 -4.59 -2.15 2.95
C ASP A 182 -5.33 -3.13 3.85
N ASP A 183 -4.67 -3.65 4.89
CA ASP A 183 -5.30 -4.51 5.89
C ASP A 183 -6.51 -3.85 6.56
N ASN A 184 -6.40 -2.56 6.90
CA ASN A 184 -7.51 -1.83 7.51
C ASN A 184 -8.66 -1.64 6.51
N LEU A 185 -8.38 -1.30 5.26
CA LEU A 185 -9.40 -1.19 4.21
C LEU A 185 -10.11 -2.53 4.04
N CYS A 186 -9.37 -3.62 3.91
CA CYS A 186 -9.94 -4.98 3.78
C CYS A 186 -10.84 -5.35 4.98
N ARG A 187 -10.43 -4.97 6.19
CA ARG A 187 -11.23 -5.16 7.40
C ARG A 187 -12.54 -4.36 7.37
N GLU A 188 -12.51 -3.12 6.91
CA GLU A 188 -13.72 -2.30 6.78
C GLU A 188 -14.65 -2.83 5.66
N ILE A 189 -14.12 -3.32 4.54
CA ILE A 189 -14.88 -3.99 3.48
C ILE A 189 -15.63 -5.22 4.06
N LYS A 190 -14.92 -6.07 4.80
CA LYS A 190 -15.51 -7.24 5.46
C LYS A 190 -16.61 -6.85 6.45
N ARG A 191 -16.43 -5.76 7.22
CA ARG A 191 -17.46 -5.23 8.14
C ARG A 191 -18.74 -4.76 7.44
N LYS A 192 -18.61 -4.36 6.19
CA LYS A 192 -19.75 -3.97 5.33
C LYS A 192 -20.37 -5.17 4.60
N ASN A 193 -19.96 -6.40 4.91
CA ASN A 193 -20.37 -7.63 4.23
C ASN A 193 -20.16 -7.57 2.71
N LYS A 194 -19.09 -6.91 2.29
CA LYS A 194 -18.65 -6.86 0.89
C LYS A 194 -17.46 -7.78 0.66
N HIS A 195 -17.22 -8.13 -0.61
CA HIS A 195 -16.20 -9.09 -1.01
C HIS A 195 -15.02 -8.41 -1.71
N ILE A 196 -13.87 -9.03 -1.57
CA ILE A 196 -12.66 -8.77 -2.34
C ILE A 196 -12.46 -9.98 -3.24
N ILE A 197 -12.32 -9.77 -4.55
CA ILE A 197 -12.12 -10.87 -5.50
C ILE A 197 -10.70 -10.74 -6.08
N GLN A 198 -9.89 -11.78 -5.89
CA GLN A 198 -8.67 -11.97 -6.64
C GLN A 198 -9.01 -12.63 -7.97
N VAL A 199 -8.70 -11.92 -9.06
CA VAL A 199 -8.97 -12.37 -10.43
C VAL A 199 -7.80 -13.19 -10.94
N PHE A 200 -8.03 -14.46 -11.19
CA PHE A 200 -7.00 -15.44 -11.56
C PHE A 200 -6.24 -15.06 -12.82
N ASP A 201 -6.99 -14.72 -13.89
CA ASP A 201 -6.43 -14.38 -15.21
C ASP A 201 -5.94 -12.94 -15.33
N SER A 202 -6.10 -12.12 -14.31
CA SER A 202 -5.47 -10.81 -14.20
C SER A 202 -4.13 -10.96 -13.49
N LYS A 203 -3.02 -10.62 -14.16
CA LYS A 203 -1.67 -10.84 -13.64
C LYS A 203 -0.92 -9.52 -13.50
N CYS A 204 -0.21 -9.37 -12.39
CA CYS A 204 0.74 -8.28 -12.20
C CYS A 204 2.09 -8.81 -11.71
N VAL A 205 3.17 -8.12 -12.07
CA VAL A 205 4.51 -8.39 -11.52
C VAL A 205 4.83 -7.32 -10.50
N HIS A 206 5.03 -7.72 -9.24
CA HIS A 206 5.32 -6.80 -8.15
C HIS A 206 6.68 -7.12 -7.53
N THR A 207 7.62 -6.18 -7.62
CA THR A 207 9.02 -6.40 -7.28
C THR A 207 9.37 -6.20 -5.81
N HIS A 208 8.41 -5.80 -4.99
CA HIS A 208 8.52 -5.60 -3.55
C HIS A 208 9.71 -4.75 -3.05
N GLY A 209 9.45 -3.50 -2.71
CA GLY A 209 10.34 -2.72 -1.82
C GLY A 209 11.57 -2.10 -2.46
N VAL A 210 11.48 -1.67 -3.71
CA VAL A 210 12.58 -1.08 -4.49
C VAL A 210 12.79 0.42 -4.24
N SER A 211 12.24 0.98 -3.15
CA SER A 211 12.53 2.38 -2.79
C SER A 211 14.03 2.61 -2.65
N LYS A 212 14.58 3.53 -3.46
CA LYS A 212 16.01 3.91 -3.49
C LYS A 212 16.35 4.94 -2.40
N VAL A 213 15.96 4.72 -1.17
CA VAL A 213 16.47 5.51 -0.04
C VAL A 213 17.97 5.27 0.08
N LYS A 214 18.79 6.25 -0.35
CA LYS A 214 20.26 6.14 -0.36
C LYS A 214 20.85 5.91 1.03
N ASN A 215 20.29 6.55 2.05
CA ASN A 215 20.77 6.41 3.43
C ASN A 215 20.15 5.17 4.09
N ILE A 216 20.98 4.15 4.33
CA ILE A 216 20.54 2.91 4.98
C ILE A 216 19.95 3.14 6.38
N PHE A 217 20.42 4.13 7.13
CA PHE A 217 19.92 4.46 8.46
C PHE A 217 18.52 5.06 8.38
N GLU A 218 18.28 5.96 7.41
CA GLU A 218 16.96 6.51 7.13
C GLU A 218 15.98 5.39 6.72
N LYS A 219 16.41 4.49 5.83
CA LYS A 219 15.60 3.34 5.41
C LYS A 219 15.19 2.45 6.59
N ILE A 220 16.13 2.12 7.46
CA ILE A 220 15.86 1.33 8.68
C ILE A 220 14.90 2.09 9.60
N TYR A 221 15.16 3.40 9.83
CA TYR A 221 14.32 4.21 10.72
C TYR A 221 12.87 4.27 10.22
N LEU A 222 12.65 4.66 8.97
CA LEU A 222 11.31 4.79 8.41
C LEU A 222 10.54 3.46 8.47
N ARG A 223 11.18 2.36 8.04
CA ARG A 223 10.56 1.04 8.06
C ARG A 223 10.16 0.61 9.47
N GLU A 224 11.10 0.62 10.42
CA GLU A 224 10.86 0.08 11.76
C GLU A 224 9.95 0.96 12.60
N HIS A 225 10.06 2.29 12.45
CA HIS A 225 9.21 3.26 13.15
C HIS A 225 7.75 3.10 12.70
N TYR A 226 7.47 3.19 11.40
CA TYR A 226 6.10 3.13 10.90
C TYR A 226 5.52 1.72 10.95
N TYR A 227 6.32 0.67 10.71
CA TYR A 227 5.80 -0.69 10.89
C TYR A 227 5.28 -0.93 12.31
N LEU A 228 6.04 -0.54 13.35
CA LEU A 228 5.60 -0.75 14.72
C LEU A 228 4.44 0.20 15.11
N LEU A 229 4.49 1.46 14.68
CA LEU A 229 3.44 2.44 14.96
C LEU A 229 2.11 2.04 14.31
N ASP A 230 2.13 1.72 13.02
CA ASP A 230 0.95 1.33 12.28
C ASP A 230 0.38 0.00 12.81
N LYS A 231 1.27 -0.93 13.19
CA LYS A 231 0.87 -2.17 13.88
C LYS A 231 0.12 -1.89 15.19
N PHE A 232 0.58 -0.94 15.99
CA PHE A 232 -0.12 -0.55 17.21
C PHE A 232 -1.51 0.03 16.87
N HIS A 233 -1.61 0.92 15.89
CA HIS A 233 -2.87 1.49 15.46
C HIS A 233 -3.85 0.42 14.93
N TYR A 234 -3.35 -0.61 14.25
CA TYR A 234 -4.17 -1.70 13.75
C TYR A 234 -4.73 -2.59 14.86
N PHE A 235 -3.90 -2.95 15.83
CA PHE A 235 -4.24 -3.96 16.85
C PHE A 235 -4.71 -3.40 18.20
N HIS A 236 -4.60 -2.10 18.47
CA HIS A 236 -4.91 -1.55 19.80
C HIS A 236 -6.38 -1.75 20.25
N LYS A 237 -7.31 -1.84 19.28
CA LYS A 237 -8.73 -2.12 19.54
C LYS A 237 -9.09 -3.61 19.48
N SER A 238 -8.12 -4.48 19.19
CA SER A 238 -8.33 -5.92 19.13
C SER A 238 -8.15 -6.56 20.49
N ASN A 239 -9.21 -7.11 21.06
CA ASN A 239 -9.14 -7.81 22.36
C ASN A 239 -8.09 -8.93 22.36
N LYS A 240 -7.97 -9.68 21.24
CA LYS A 240 -7.00 -10.80 21.09
C LYS A 240 -5.54 -10.36 21.15
N HIS A 241 -5.21 -9.13 20.75
CA HIS A 241 -3.83 -8.67 20.61
C HIS A 241 -3.44 -7.56 21.60
N LYS A 242 -4.42 -7.03 22.35
CA LYS A 242 -4.24 -5.91 23.27
C LYS A 242 -3.12 -6.16 24.30
N ASP A 243 -3.13 -7.32 24.93
CA ASP A 243 -2.12 -7.65 25.96
C ASP A 243 -0.71 -7.76 25.39
N LYS A 244 -0.57 -8.33 24.18
CA LYS A 244 0.71 -8.38 23.47
C LYS A 244 1.22 -6.99 23.13
N MET A 245 0.35 -6.09 22.71
CA MET A 245 0.71 -4.70 22.39
C MET A 245 1.08 -3.93 23.65
N ASN A 246 0.31 -4.06 24.74
CA ASN A 246 0.60 -3.44 26.03
C ASN A 246 1.96 -3.90 26.57
N ASN A 247 2.26 -5.20 26.52
CA ASN A 247 3.56 -5.74 26.94
C ASN A 247 4.75 -5.11 26.19
N ILE A 248 4.60 -4.87 24.85
CA ILE A 248 5.66 -4.18 24.08
C ILE A 248 5.79 -2.73 24.55
N VAL A 249 4.67 -2.05 24.81
CA VAL A 249 4.65 -0.65 25.30
C VAL A 249 5.27 -0.54 26.68
N ASP A 250 5.00 -1.48 27.58
CA ASP A 250 5.54 -1.49 28.95
C ASP A 250 7.04 -1.77 28.98
N LYS A 251 7.52 -2.61 28.07
CA LYS A 251 8.94 -2.91 27.91
C LYS A 251 9.75 -1.86 27.13
N LYS A 252 9.21 -0.64 26.95
CA LYS A 252 9.89 0.42 26.18
C LYS A 252 11.31 0.71 26.65
N ASN A 253 11.58 0.67 27.98
CA ASN A 253 12.89 0.93 28.54
C ASN A 253 13.94 -0.11 28.11
N ASN A 254 13.53 -1.34 27.77
CA ASN A 254 14.43 -2.35 27.22
C ASN A 254 15.04 -1.92 25.86
N TYR A 255 14.34 -1.04 25.11
CA TYR A 255 14.90 -0.48 23.88
C TYR A 255 16.03 0.50 24.17
N LEU A 256 15.95 1.30 25.26
CA LEU A 256 17.04 2.19 25.68
C LEU A 256 18.29 1.39 26.05
N ILE A 257 18.14 0.30 26.80
CA ILE A 257 19.24 -0.61 27.14
C ILE A 257 19.86 -1.20 25.86
N LYS A 258 19.03 -1.66 24.92
CA LYS A 258 19.51 -2.20 23.66
C LYS A 258 20.20 -1.17 22.76
N ILE A 259 19.75 0.10 22.78
CA ILE A 259 20.43 1.22 22.11
C ILE A 259 21.82 1.40 22.71
N PHE A 260 21.92 1.50 24.04
CA PHE A 260 23.19 1.69 24.75
C PHE A 260 24.18 0.55 24.48
N LEU A 261 23.76 -0.70 24.62
CA LEU A 261 24.58 -1.87 24.31
C LEU A 261 25.01 -1.92 22.83
N SER A 262 24.15 -1.47 21.93
CA SER A 262 24.48 -1.43 20.51
C SER A 262 25.49 -0.31 20.17
N LEU A 263 25.47 0.80 20.91
CA LEU A 263 26.46 1.87 20.80
C LEU A 263 27.85 1.38 21.27
N ILE A 264 27.93 0.75 22.43
CA ILE A 264 29.18 0.20 22.99
C ILE A 264 29.78 -0.83 22.01
N THR A 265 28.95 -1.65 21.39
CA THR A 265 29.37 -2.68 20.43
C THR A 265 29.51 -2.17 18.99
N MET A 266 29.44 -0.85 18.75
CA MET A 266 29.55 -0.17 17.45
C MET A 266 28.58 -0.72 16.37
N ARG A 267 27.42 -1.24 16.78
CA ARG A 267 26.40 -1.80 15.88
C ARG A 267 25.38 -0.74 15.45
N PHE A 268 25.81 0.27 14.70
CA PHE A 268 25.01 1.46 14.37
C PHE A 268 23.65 1.15 13.69
N LYS A 269 23.56 0.14 12.82
CA LYS A 269 22.26 -0.28 12.24
C LYS A 269 21.29 -0.73 13.33
N LYS A 270 21.76 -1.44 14.38
CA LYS A 270 20.92 -1.85 15.51
C LYS A 270 20.52 -0.67 16.40
N VAL A 271 21.40 0.32 16.55
CA VAL A 271 21.05 1.57 17.25
C VAL A 271 19.84 2.21 16.61
N ILE A 272 19.88 2.43 15.29
CA ILE A 272 18.77 3.04 14.54
C ILE A 272 17.51 2.17 14.59
N TYR A 273 17.64 0.86 14.44
CA TYR A 273 16.55 -0.10 14.57
C TYR A 273 15.80 0.05 15.91
N TYR A 274 16.53 0.02 17.03
CA TYR A 274 15.93 0.13 18.36
C TYR A 274 15.40 1.54 18.65
N PHE A 275 16.10 2.57 18.18
CA PHE A 275 15.66 3.96 18.30
C PHE A 275 14.35 4.21 17.55
N ALA A 276 14.23 3.73 16.33
CA ALA A 276 13.00 3.84 15.54
C ALA A 276 11.80 3.21 16.27
N ARG A 277 11.99 2.02 16.84
CA ARG A 277 10.93 1.33 17.59
C ARG A 277 10.59 2.04 18.90
N TYR A 278 11.58 2.57 19.60
CA TYR A 278 11.37 3.37 20.80
C TYR A 278 10.53 4.62 20.51
N THR A 279 10.87 5.36 19.46
CA THR A 279 10.12 6.56 19.06
C THR A 279 8.70 6.23 18.60
N ALA A 280 8.47 5.10 17.95
CA ALA A 280 7.13 4.61 17.60
C ALA A 280 6.27 4.37 18.85
N ILE A 281 6.83 3.74 19.89
CA ILE A 281 6.13 3.52 21.16
C ILE A 281 5.77 4.84 21.83
N LEU A 282 6.70 5.81 21.86
CA LEU A 282 6.41 7.13 22.44
C LEU A 282 5.28 7.85 21.70
N LYS A 283 5.29 7.81 20.36
CA LYS A 283 4.26 8.42 19.54
C LYS A 283 2.90 7.76 19.77
N PHE A 284 2.87 6.42 19.84
CA PHE A 284 1.64 5.69 20.15
C PHE A 284 1.11 5.98 21.58
N LYS A 285 1.98 6.05 22.58
CA LYS A 285 1.57 6.47 23.93
C LYS A 285 0.97 7.87 23.97
N HIS A 286 1.53 8.78 23.21
CA HIS A 286 0.98 10.13 23.08
C HIS A 286 -0.42 10.11 22.42
N PHE A 287 -0.60 9.29 21.40
CA PHE A 287 -1.91 9.06 20.75
C PHE A 287 -2.94 8.54 21.78
N LEU A 288 -2.60 7.52 22.58
CA LEU A 288 -3.49 6.96 23.61
C LEU A 288 -3.90 7.94 24.70
N LYS A 289 -3.09 8.99 24.96
CA LYS A 289 -3.43 10.02 25.95
C LYS A 289 -4.39 11.08 25.41
N LYS A 290 -4.49 11.21 24.08
CA LYS A 290 -5.32 12.22 23.43
C LYS A 290 -6.70 11.69 23.01
N ASN A 291 -6.85 10.37 22.94
CA ASN A 291 -8.05 9.65 22.57
C ASN A 291 -8.47 8.67 23.68
#